data_8fedcb2ef3a3e8fb857b63d40131efa2
#
_entry.id   8fedcb2ef3a3e8fb857b63d40131efa2
#
_cell.length_a   1.000
_cell.length_b   1.000
_cell.length_c   1.000
_cell.angle_alpha   90.00
_cell.angle_beta   90.00
_cell.angle_gamma   90.00
#
_symmetry.space_group_name_H-M   'P 1'
#
loop_
_entity.id
_entity.type
_entity.pdbx_description
1 polymer ?
#
loop_
_entity_poly.entity_id
_entity_poly.type
_entity_poly.pdbx_seq_one_letter_code
_entity_poly.pdbx_strand_id
1 'polypeptide(L)'
;MNKLSVYNPFVVGHYVSDEYFCDRRQETDFLRKQIVNGRNVVMISPRRIGKSDLIHHFFHQEDIRAQYYTFFVDIYATSSLAELAYLLGKSIFLSLKPRPRKWMEHFFQVMKSLRVGCTLDSMSGDPSFNLQVGDIASPEVTLHEIFDYLSQADRHCIVAIYEFQQIAEYQEKNVEAVLRTYAVSYTHLTLPTICSV
;
A
#
# COMPACT_ATOMS: atom_id res chain seq x y z
N MET A 1 -11.08 -31.02 -8.00
CA MET A 1 -10.07 -30.11 -8.59
C MET A 1 -8.70 -30.57 -8.10
N ASN A 2 -7.85 -31.08 -8.99
CA ASN A 2 -6.49 -31.48 -8.64
C ASN A 2 -5.71 -30.23 -8.24
N LYS A 3 -5.30 -30.11 -6.97
CA LYS A 3 -4.30 -29.15 -6.53
C LYS A 3 -3.00 -29.51 -7.25
N LEU A 4 -2.51 -28.65 -8.12
CA LEU A 4 -1.16 -28.73 -8.64
C LEU A 4 -0.22 -28.59 -7.44
N SER A 5 0.42 -29.68 -7.04
CA SER A 5 1.46 -29.65 -6.00
C SER A 5 2.65 -28.86 -6.56
N VAL A 6 3.05 -27.81 -5.87
CA VAL A 6 4.28 -27.09 -6.20
C VAL A 6 5.44 -28.03 -5.97
N TYR A 7 6.16 -28.34 -7.05
CA TYR A 7 7.25 -29.35 -7.03
C TYR A 7 8.48 -28.88 -6.24
N ASN A 8 8.63 -27.56 -6.03
CA ASN A 8 9.71 -26.97 -5.25
C ASN A 8 9.14 -26.15 -4.12
N PRO A 9 9.26 -26.56 -2.85
CA PRO A 9 8.81 -25.78 -1.71
C PRO A 9 9.69 -24.53 -1.43
N PHE A 10 10.87 -24.44 -2.04
CA PHE A 10 11.77 -23.29 -1.89
C PHE A 10 11.49 -22.26 -2.96
N VAL A 11 10.42 -21.50 -2.81
CA VAL A 11 10.13 -20.39 -3.70
C VAL A 11 10.89 -19.15 -3.23
N VAL A 12 11.66 -18.57 -4.14
CA VAL A 12 12.45 -17.36 -3.89
C VAL A 12 11.84 -16.20 -4.68
N GLY A 13 11.59 -15.08 -4.00
CA GLY A 13 11.28 -13.82 -4.67
C GLY A 13 9.86 -13.27 -4.50
N HIS A 14 8.88 -14.07 -4.06
CA HIS A 14 7.52 -13.58 -3.80
C HIS A 14 6.72 -14.52 -2.90
N TYR A 15 5.76 -13.96 -2.17
CA TYR A 15 4.80 -14.72 -1.37
C TYR A 15 3.96 -15.65 -2.25
N VAL A 16 3.90 -16.93 -1.89
CA VAL A 16 3.19 -17.95 -2.68
C VAL A 16 1.83 -18.30 -2.07
N SER A 17 1.81 -18.70 -0.80
CA SER A 17 0.58 -19.01 -0.07
C SER A 17 0.86 -19.26 1.41
N ASP A 18 -0.20 -19.31 2.24
CA ASP A 18 -0.11 -19.65 3.65
C ASP A 18 0.52 -21.04 3.90
N GLU A 19 0.34 -21.97 2.98
CA GLU A 19 0.82 -23.35 3.06
C GLU A 19 2.36 -23.44 3.04
N TYR A 20 3.02 -22.45 2.38
CA TYR A 20 4.49 -22.35 2.28
C TYR A 20 5.09 -21.31 3.22
N PHE A 21 4.24 -20.62 3.99
CA PHE A 21 4.69 -19.63 4.94
C PHE A 21 4.99 -20.30 6.29
N CYS A 22 6.28 -20.38 6.64
CA CYS A 22 6.74 -21.07 7.85
C CYS A 22 7.02 -20.08 8.98
N ASP A 23 6.59 -20.47 10.19
CA ASP A 23 7.16 -20.10 11.49
C ASP A 23 7.21 -18.62 11.91
N ARG A 24 6.30 -17.76 11.41
CA ARG A 24 6.21 -16.35 11.86
C ARG A 24 4.88 -16.01 12.52
N ARG A 25 4.34 -16.95 13.28
CA ARG A 25 3.06 -16.77 13.98
C ARG A 25 3.13 -15.64 15.01
N GLN A 26 4.24 -15.54 15.74
CA GLN A 26 4.40 -14.51 16.77
C GLN A 26 4.43 -13.11 16.17
N GLU A 27 5.17 -12.92 15.08
CA GLU A 27 5.23 -11.63 14.38
C GLU A 27 3.88 -11.28 13.72
N THR A 28 3.19 -12.26 13.13
CA THR A 28 1.84 -12.06 12.57
C THR A 28 0.84 -11.66 13.66
N ASP A 29 0.86 -12.32 14.81
CA ASP A 29 0.00 -11.99 15.95
C ASP A 29 0.37 -10.64 16.57
N PHE A 30 1.64 -10.30 16.61
CA PHE A 30 2.09 -8.97 17.03
C PHE A 30 1.54 -7.89 16.10
N LEU A 31 1.71 -8.03 14.78
CA LEU A 31 1.16 -7.11 13.80
C LEU A 31 -0.35 -6.95 13.97
N ARG A 32 -1.07 -8.07 14.09
CA ARG A 32 -2.52 -8.07 14.32
C ARG A 32 -2.90 -7.24 15.54
N LYS A 33 -2.24 -7.45 16.68
CA LYS A 33 -2.49 -6.69 17.91
C LYS A 33 -2.24 -5.19 17.73
N GLN A 34 -1.18 -4.82 17.04
CA GLN A 34 -0.88 -3.39 16.82
C GLN A 34 -1.92 -2.75 15.89
N ILE A 35 -2.22 -3.39 14.76
CA ILE A 35 -3.16 -2.89 13.75
C ILE A 35 -4.58 -2.74 14.32
N VAL A 36 -5.08 -3.76 15.02
CA VAL A 36 -6.42 -3.71 15.66
C VAL A 36 -6.52 -2.57 16.69
N ASN A 37 -5.40 -2.23 17.33
CA ASN A 37 -5.34 -1.09 18.27
C ASN A 37 -5.05 0.26 17.57
N GLY A 38 -5.11 0.32 16.24
CA GLY A 38 -4.87 1.55 15.47
C GLY A 38 -3.44 2.09 15.57
N ARG A 39 -2.46 1.23 15.85
CA ARG A 39 -1.07 1.65 16.02
C ARG A 39 -0.28 1.52 14.74
N ASN A 40 0.50 2.55 14.43
CA ASN A 40 1.50 2.48 13.38
C ASN A 40 2.69 1.61 13.83
N VAL A 41 3.22 0.80 12.91
CA VAL A 41 4.31 -0.14 13.19
C VAL A 41 5.48 0.13 12.26
N VAL A 42 6.68 0.21 12.82
CA VAL A 42 7.92 0.24 12.04
C VAL A 42 8.63 -1.10 12.22
N MET A 43 8.90 -1.78 11.10
CA MET A 43 9.61 -3.06 11.08
C MET A 43 11.04 -2.84 10.61
N ILE A 44 12.01 -3.08 11.50
CA ILE A 44 13.42 -2.96 11.19
C ILE A 44 14.05 -4.34 11.26
N SER A 45 14.73 -4.75 10.19
CA SER A 45 15.43 -6.03 10.18
C SER A 45 16.37 -6.14 8.98
N PRO A 46 17.37 -7.04 9.02
CA PRO A 46 18.27 -7.26 7.88
C PRO A 46 17.53 -7.61 6.59
N ARG A 47 18.20 -7.41 5.46
CA ARG A 47 17.69 -7.81 4.14
C ARG A 47 17.53 -9.34 4.06
N ARG A 48 16.62 -9.79 3.18
CA ARG A 48 16.40 -11.21 2.83
C ARG A 48 15.89 -12.12 3.96
N ILE A 49 15.28 -11.55 4.99
CA ILE A 49 14.64 -12.36 6.05
C ILE A 49 13.11 -12.47 5.88
N GLY A 50 12.58 -12.25 4.68
CA GLY A 50 11.15 -12.45 4.37
C GLY A 50 10.21 -11.40 4.98
N LYS A 51 10.63 -10.11 5.08
CA LYS A 51 9.75 -9.02 5.57
C LYS A 51 8.52 -8.80 4.69
N SER A 52 8.74 -8.70 3.38
CA SER A 52 7.67 -8.54 2.40
C SER A 52 6.68 -9.71 2.45
N ASP A 53 7.21 -10.93 2.57
CA ASP A 53 6.38 -12.14 2.66
C ASP A 53 5.53 -12.15 3.92
N LEU A 54 6.07 -11.68 5.05
CA LEU A 54 5.31 -11.54 6.30
C LEU A 54 4.14 -10.56 6.14
N ILE A 55 4.35 -9.43 5.47
CA ILE A 55 3.29 -8.45 5.23
C ILE A 55 2.24 -9.01 4.27
N HIS A 56 2.67 -9.64 3.19
CA HIS A 56 1.74 -10.29 2.26
C HIS A 56 0.95 -11.41 2.94
N HIS A 57 1.61 -12.25 3.75
CA HIS A 57 0.93 -13.26 4.56
C HIS A 57 -0.11 -12.62 5.50
N PHE A 58 0.27 -11.56 6.22
CA PHE A 58 -0.63 -10.83 7.11
C PHE A 58 -1.84 -10.27 6.34
N PHE A 59 -1.63 -9.69 5.16
CA PHE A 59 -2.69 -9.15 4.31
C PHE A 59 -3.64 -10.23 3.76
N HIS A 60 -3.19 -11.47 3.65
CA HIS A 60 -4.00 -12.60 3.19
C HIS A 60 -4.82 -13.28 4.29
N GLN A 61 -4.59 -12.95 5.57
CA GLN A 61 -5.40 -13.47 6.67
C GLN A 61 -6.88 -13.10 6.48
N GLU A 62 -7.79 -14.05 6.72
CA GLU A 62 -9.23 -13.88 6.47
C GLU A 62 -9.84 -12.72 7.26
N ASP A 63 -9.48 -12.59 8.53
CA ASP A 63 -9.95 -11.53 9.41
C ASP A 63 -9.48 -10.14 8.95
N ILE A 64 -8.25 -10.04 8.45
CA ILE A 64 -7.71 -8.79 7.91
C ILE A 64 -8.41 -8.43 6.59
N ARG A 65 -8.54 -9.36 5.67
CA ARG A 65 -9.24 -9.13 4.40
C ARG A 65 -10.70 -8.76 4.57
N ALA A 66 -11.35 -9.28 5.61
CA ALA A 66 -12.75 -8.98 5.89
C ALA A 66 -12.96 -7.56 6.45
N GLN A 67 -12.01 -7.04 7.24
CA GLN A 67 -12.16 -5.81 8.00
C GLN A 67 -11.39 -4.62 7.43
N TYR A 68 -10.32 -4.86 6.65
CA TYR A 68 -9.41 -3.84 6.20
C TYR A 68 -9.25 -3.83 4.68
N TYR A 69 -8.96 -2.64 4.15
CA TYR A 69 -8.36 -2.48 2.82
C TYR A 69 -6.85 -2.41 2.99
N THR A 70 -6.14 -3.22 2.22
CA THR A 70 -4.69 -3.35 2.35
C THR A 70 -4.00 -2.89 1.07
N PHE A 71 -2.97 -2.05 1.24
CA PHE A 71 -2.17 -1.51 0.14
C PHE A 71 -0.69 -1.75 0.45
N PHE A 72 0.02 -2.34 -0.49
CA PHE A 72 1.47 -2.53 -0.40
C PHE A 72 2.15 -1.64 -1.44
N VAL A 73 3.09 -0.82 -0.99
CA VAL A 73 3.81 0.13 -1.83
C VAL A 73 5.31 -0.05 -1.60
N ASP A 74 6.01 -0.50 -2.62
CA ASP A 74 7.47 -0.58 -2.64
C ASP A 74 8.05 0.71 -3.20
N ILE A 75 8.79 1.46 -2.38
CA ILE A 75 9.37 2.74 -2.75
C ILE A 75 10.88 2.66 -3.03
N TYR A 76 11.42 1.45 -3.16
CA TYR A 76 12.86 1.25 -3.41
C TYR A 76 13.40 2.04 -4.60
N ALA A 77 12.65 2.12 -5.68
CA ALA A 77 13.06 2.80 -6.92
C ALA A 77 12.67 4.28 -6.97
N THR A 78 12.15 4.86 -5.88
CA THR A 78 11.71 6.25 -5.86
C THR A 78 12.83 7.18 -5.38
N SER A 79 12.83 8.41 -5.88
CA SER A 79 13.80 9.45 -5.58
C SER A 79 13.17 10.78 -5.15
N SER A 80 11.83 10.84 -5.13
CA SER A 80 11.08 12.07 -4.84
C SER A 80 9.71 11.80 -4.22
N LEU A 81 9.15 12.82 -3.57
CA LEU A 81 7.81 12.79 -3.03
C LEU A 81 6.74 12.59 -4.12
N ALA A 82 6.98 13.11 -5.32
CA ALA A 82 6.10 12.93 -6.47
C ALA A 82 6.01 11.46 -6.88
N GLU A 83 7.14 10.76 -6.93
CA GLU A 83 7.17 9.33 -7.23
C GLU A 83 6.49 8.49 -6.16
N LEU A 84 6.68 8.82 -4.88
CA LEU A 84 5.96 8.18 -3.77
C LEU A 84 4.46 8.38 -3.90
N ALA A 85 3.99 9.62 -4.11
CA ALA A 85 2.59 9.94 -4.28
C ALA A 85 1.99 9.21 -5.50
N TYR A 86 2.74 9.13 -6.60
CA TYR A 86 2.37 8.36 -7.79
C TYR A 86 2.17 6.88 -7.49
N LEU A 87 3.15 6.22 -6.85
CA LEU A 87 3.08 4.80 -6.54
C LEU A 87 1.95 4.48 -5.57
N LEU A 88 1.73 5.33 -4.57
CA LEU A 88 0.64 5.18 -3.62
C LEU A 88 -0.72 5.31 -4.31
N GLY A 89 -0.92 6.36 -5.09
CA GLY A 89 -2.15 6.55 -5.88
C GLY A 89 -2.41 5.41 -6.85
N LYS A 90 -1.38 4.92 -7.54
CA LYS A 90 -1.46 3.76 -8.44
C LYS A 90 -1.84 2.48 -7.70
N SER A 91 -1.24 2.22 -6.54
CA SER A 91 -1.56 1.04 -5.71
C SER A 91 -3.03 1.04 -5.29
N ILE A 92 -3.54 2.19 -4.84
CA ILE A 92 -4.95 2.35 -4.47
C ILE A 92 -5.86 2.14 -5.68
N PHE A 93 -5.56 2.80 -6.79
CA PHE A 93 -6.33 2.68 -8.02
C PHE A 93 -6.44 1.23 -8.53
N LEU A 94 -5.32 0.50 -8.56
CA LEU A 94 -5.31 -0.90 -8.98
C LEU A 94 -6.13 -1.80 -8.04
N SER A 95 -6.18 -1.46 -6.76
CA SER A 95 -6.98 -2.17 -5.77
C SER A 95 -8.48 -1.93 -5.93
N LEU A 96 -8.89 -0.90 -6.69
CA LEU A 96 -10.30 -0.60 -6.98
C LEU A 96 -10.87 -1.42 -8.14
N LYS A 97 -10.03 -2.00 -9.01
CA LYS A 97 -10.48 -2.73 -10.21
C LYS A 97 -11.56 -3.80 -10.01
N PRO A 98 -11.59 -4.56 -8.90
CA PRO A 98 -12.65 -5.53 -8.66
C PRO A 98 -13.92 -4.91 -8.04
N ARG A 99 -14.01 -3.57 -7.89
CA ARG A 99 -15.07 -2.90 -7.12
C ARG A 99 -16.11 -2.21 -8.00
N PRO A 100 -17.32 -1.90 -7.43
CA PRO A 100 -18.36 -1.20 -8.15
C PRO A 100 -17.91 0.15 -8.70
N ARG A 101 -18.44 0.55 -9.84
CA ARG A 101 -18.15 1.81 -10.53
C ARG A 101 -18.23 3.05 -9.63
N LYS A 102 -19.10 3.05 -8.62
CA LYS A 102 -19.21 4.16 -7.64
C LYS A 102 -17.92 4.49 -6.90
N TRP A 103 -17.10 3.48 -6.60
CA TRP A 103 -15.80 3.66 -5.94
C TRP A 103 -14.80 4.36 -6.85
N MET A 104 -14.84 4.02 -8.13
CA MET A 104 -14.02 4.67 -9.15
C MET A 104 -14.42 6.14 -9.35
N GLU A 105 -15.71 6.42 -9.41
CA GLU A 105 -16.23 7.78 -9.53
C GLU A 105 -15.84 8.63 -8.31
N HIS A 106 -15.94 8.07 -7.11
CA HIS A 106 -15.50 8.72 -5.88
C HIS A 106 -13.99 8.98 -5.88
N PHE A 107 -13.18 8.00 -6.29
CA PHE A 107 -11.74 8.18 -6.46
C PHE A 107 -11.42 9.39 -7.34
N PHE A 108 -12.04 9.50 -8.51
CA PHE A 108 -11.82 10.62 -9.41
C PHE A 108 -12.37 11.97 -8.91
N GLN A 109 -13.35 11.95 -8.01
CA GLN A 109 -13.87 13.18 -7.40
C GLN A 109 -12.90 13.74 -6.34
N VAL A 110 -12.28 12.87 -5.54
CA VAL A 110 -11.36 13.25 -4.47
C VAL A 110 -9.96 13.51 -5.02
N MET A 111 -9.48 12.62 -5.89
CA MET A 111 -8.12 12.60 -6.42
C MET A 111 -7.97 13.52 -7.67
N LYS A 112 -8.16 14.81 -7.48
CA LYS A 112 -8.12 15.79 -8.58
C LYS A 112 -6.75 15.88 -9.23
N SER A 113 -5.69 15.81 -8.44
CA SER A 113 -4.29 15.87 -8.89
C SER A 113 -3.90 14.66 -9.75
N LEU A 114 -4.53 13.50 -9.55
CA LEU A 114 -4.27 12.28 -10.32
C LEU A 114 -5.23 12.09 -11.50
N ARG A 115 -6.27 12.91 -11.60
CA ARG A 115 -7.33 12.76 -12.59
C ARG A 115 -6.85 12.84 -14.03
N VAL A 116 -5.83 13.65 -14.29
CA VAL A 116 -5.29 13.88 -15.65
C VAL A 116 -4.77 12.59 -16.29
N GLY A 117 -4.21 11.68 -15.48
CA GLY A 117 -3.65 10.42 -15.98
C GLY A 117 -4.57 9.21 -15.89
N CYS A 118 -5.80 9.38 -15.42
CA CYS A 118 -6.76 8.30 -15.31
C CYS A 118 -7.79 8.39 -16.44
N THR A 119 -7.86 7.37 -17.28
CA THR A 119 -8.84 7.26 -18.36
C THR A 119 -9.69 6.02 -18.19
N LEU A 120 -10.94 6.10 -18.62
CA LEU A 120 -11.81 4.93 -18.75
C LEU A 120 -11.79 4.53 -20.22
N ASP A 121 -11.54 3.26 -20.48
CA ASP A 121 -11.70 2.72 -21.85
C ASP A 121 -13.15 2.87 -22.28
N SER A 122 -13.35 3.49 -23.44
CA SER A 122 -14.70 3.82 -23.94
C SER A 122 -15.53 2.60 -24.32
N MET A 123 -14.90 1.46 -24.57
CA MET A 123 -15.57 0.22 -25.00
C MET A 123 -15.77 -0.76 -23.85
N SER A 124 -14.76 -0.98 -23.01
CA SER A 124 -14.82 -1.93 -21.89
C SER A 124 -15.24 -1.26 -20.58
N GLY A 125 -15.13 0.06 -20.47
CA GLY A 125 -15.29 0.77 -19.20
C GLY A 125 -14.16 0.53 -18.21
N ASP A 126 -13.11 -0.19 -18.63
CA ASP A 126 -11.99 -0.51 -17.77
C ASP A 126 -11.15 0.73 -17.49
N PRO A 127 -10.80 0.96 -16.23
CA PRO A 127 -9.95 2.07 -15.88
C PRO A 127 -8.49 1.80 -16.26
N SER A 128 -7.87 2.75 -16.93
CA SER A 128 -6.43 2.77 -17.18
C SER A 128 -5.76 3.90 -16.44
N PHE A 129 -4.60 3.60 -15.85
CA PHE A 129 -3.79 4.57 -15.11
C PHE A 129 -2.57 4.92 -15.96
N ASN A 130 -2.66 6.03 -16.70
CA ASN A 130 -1.65 6.50 -17.64
C ASN A 130 -0.88 7.74 -17.13
N LEU A 131 -1.00 8.04 -15.82
CA LEU A 131 -0.30 9.15 -15.20
C LEU A 131 1.21 8.94 -15.28
N GLN A 132 1.94 10.00 -15.59
CA GLN A 132 3.39 10.06 -15.44
C GLN A 132 3.74 10.87 -14.19
N VAL A 133 4.90 10.58 -13.60
CA VAL A 133 5.36 11.29 -12.39
C VAL A 133 5.44 12.81 -12.63
N GLY A 134 5.82 13.23 -13.84
CA GLY A 134 5.88 14.64 -14.22
C GLY A 134 4.53 15.38 -14.26
N ASP A 135 3.42 14.66 -14.22
CA ASP A 135 2.07 15.26 -14.19
C ASP A 135 1.66 15.70 -12.78
N ILE A 136 2.41 15.32 -11.75
CA ILE A 136 2.15 15.67 -10.35
C ILE A 136 2.81 17.02 -10.04
N ALA A 137 2.04 18.10 -10.20
CA ALA A 137 2.54 19.45 -9.99
C ALA A 137 2.76 19.81 -8.50
N SER A 138 2.01 19.17 -7.60
CA SER A 138 2.06 19.44 -6.15
C SER A 138 1.96 18.12 -5.36
N PRO A 139 3.09 17.45 -5.10
CA PRO A 139 3.09 16.13 -4.44
C PRO A 139 2.42 16.11 -3.06
N GLU A 140 2.57 17.18 -2.26
CA GLU A 140 1.93 17.30 -0.96
C GLU A 140 0.41 17.36 -1.07
N VAL A 141 -0.11 18.09 -2.05
CA VAL A 141 -1.56 18.16 -2.32
C VAL A 141 -2.07 16.79 -2.76
N THR A 142 -1.32 16.11 -3.62
CA THR A 142 -1.66 14.75 -4.07
C THR A 142 -1.70 13.77 -2.91
N LEU A 143 -0.72 13.81 -2.01
CA LEU A 143 -0.72 12.97 -0.81
C LEU A 143 -1.92 13.28 0.09
N HIS A 144 -2.24 14.56 0.28
CA HIS A 144 -3.42 14.95 1.07
C HIS A 144 -4.70 14.37 0.47
N GLU A 145 -4.91 14.49 -0.82
CA GLU A 145 -6.04 13.89 -1.53
C GLU A 145 -6.09 12.36 -1.35
N ILE A 146 -4.93 11.69 -1.43
CA ILE A 146 -4.81 10.23 -1.21
C ILE A 146 -5.29 9.85 0.20
N PHE A 147 -4.80 10.54 1.22
CA PHE A 147 -5.16 10.23 2.60
C PHE A 147 -6.61 10.61 2.92
N ASP A 148 -7.11 11.70 2.35
CA ASP A 148 -8.53 12.06 2.43
C ASP A 148 -9.41 10.98 1.83
N TYR A 149 -9.06 10.46 0.66
CA TYR A 149 -9.78 9.37 0.02
C TYR A 149 -9.80 8.11 0.90
N LEU A 150 -8.65 7.72 1.46
CA LEU A 150 -8.55 6.56 2.34
C LEU A 150 -9.35 6.74 3.64
N SER A 151 -9.42 7.96 4.17
CA SER A 151 -10.18 8.26 5.39
C SER A 151 -11.70 8.16 5.22
N GLN A 152 -12.19 8.33 4.00
CA GLN A 152 -13.61 8.24 3.64
C GLN A 152 -14.04 6.81 3.28
N ALA A 153 -13.13 5.83 3.35
CA ALA A 153 -13.44 4.45 3.07
C ALA A 153 -14.40 3.87 4.13
N ASP A 154 -15.25 2.94 3.72
CA ASP A 154 -16.21 2.23 4.59
C ASP A 154 -15.54 1.22 5.52
N ARG A 155 -14.24 0.96 5.31
CA ARG A 155 -13.39 0.10 6.14
C ARG A 155 -12.07 0.79 6.44
N HIS A 156 -11.45 0.39 7.53
CA HIS A 156 -10.10 0.85 7.85
C HIS A 156 -9.09 0.45 6.77
N CYS A 157 -8.12 1.31 6.54
CA CYS A 157 -7.08 1.11 5.55
C CYS A 157 -5.73 0.80 6.22
N ILE A 158 -5.01 -0.17 5.67
CA ILE A 158 -3.63 -0.48 6.05
C ILE A 158 -2.75 -0.20 4.84
N VAL A 159 -1.82 0.73 4.98
CA VAL A 159 -0.85 1.06 3.92
C VAL A 159 0.54 0.62 4.39
N ALA A 160 1.09 -0.43 3.80
CA ALA A 160 2.45 -0.87 4.05
C ALA A 160 3.41 -0.22 3.05
N ILE A 161 4.33 0.59 3.56
CA ILE A 161 5.39 1.22 2.77
C ILE A 161 6.66 0.39 2.96
N TYR A 162 7.13 -0.25 1.90
CA TYR A 162 8.32 -1.08 1.88
C TYR A 162 9.54 -0.27 1.43
N GLU A 163 10.71 -0.56 2.03
CA GLU A 163 11.97 0.17 1.85
C GLU A 163 11.87 1.67 2.25
N PHE A 164 11.19 1.93 3.38
CA PHE A 164 10.88 3.28 3.87
C PHE A 164 12.10 4.17 4.06
N GLN A 165 13.28 3.60 4.33
CA GLN A 165 14.52 4.36 4.44
C GLN A 165 14.89 5.11 3.15
N GLN A 166 14.31 4.74 1.99
CA GLN A 166 14.52 5.44 0.73
C GLN A 166 14.11 6.91 0.79
N ILE A 167 13.19 7.27 1.69
CA ILE A 167 12.78 8.66 1.89
C ILE A 167 13.97 9.57 2.30
N ALA A 168 14.99 9.02 2.96
CA ALA A 168 16.16 9.79 3.34
C ALA A 168 17.00 10.26 2.15
N GLU A 169 16.85 9.63 0.99
CA GLU A 169 17.52 9.99 -0.26
C GLU A 169 16.78 11.06 -1.07
N TYR A 170 15.54 11.43 -0.66
CA TYR A 170 14.76 12.41 -1.38
C TYR A 170 15.35 13.82 -1.22
N GLN A 171 15.21 14.63 -2.26
CA GLN A 171 15.64 16.02 -2.22
C GLN A 171 14.74 16.90 -1.34
N GLU A 172 13.46 16.53 -1.23
CA GLU A 172 12.49 17.22 -0.40
C GLU A 172 12.77 16.96 1.07
N LYS A 173 12.82 18.04 1.84
CA LYS A 173 13.03 17.97 3.29
C LYS A 173 11.74 17.62 4.02
N ASN A 174 11.87 16.89 5.13
CA ASN A 174 10.76 16.61 6.05
C ASN A 174 9.65 15.66 5.52
N VAL A 175 9.90 14.87 4.48
CA VAL A 175 8.93 13.90 3.94
C VAL A 175 8.43 12.95 5.04
N GLU A 176 9.33 12.47 5.90
CA GLU A 176 8.96 11.63 7.05
C GLU A 176 7.99 12.35 7.98
N ALA A 177 8.21 13.63 8.29
CA ALA A 177 7.32 14.41 9.15
C ALA A 177 5.95 14.61 8.50
N VAL A 178 5.90 14.83 7.19
CA VAL A 178 4.66 14.92 6.41
C VAL A 178 3.87 13.62 6.53
N LEU A 179 4.50 12.47 6.29
CA LEU A 179 3.84 11.16 6.39
C LEU A 179 3.40 10.85 7.82
N ARG A 180 4.18 11.22 8.83
CA ARG A 180 3.79 11.08 10.25
C ARG A 180 2.55 11.92 10.57
N THR A 181 2.45 13.12 10.03
CA THR A 181 1.26 13.98 10.23
C THR A 181 0.01 13.28 9.73
N TYR A 182 0.05 12.68 8.54
CA TYR A 182 -1.07 11.90 8.04
C TYR A 182 -1.37 10.67 8.90
N ALA A 183 -0.34 9.92 9.31
CA ALA A 183 -0.51 8.75 10.17
C ALA A 183 -1.17 9.06 11.53
N VAL A 184 -1.00 10.27 12.05
CA VAL A 184 -1.62 10.71 13.31
C VAL A 184 -3.00 11.33 13.09
N SER A 185 -3.18 12.06 11.96
CA SER A 185 -4.42 12.83 11.70
C SER A 185 -5.59 11.95 11.27
N TYR A 186 -5.32 10.80 10.64
CA TYR A 186 -6.35 9.92 10.11
C TYR A 186 -6.51 8.66 10.98
N THR A 187 -7.51 8.65 11.85
CA THR A 187 -7.79 7.54 12.79
C THR A 187 -8.19 6.22 12.10
N HIS A 188 -8.60 6.28 10.83
CA HIS A 188 -8.95 5.12 10.01
C HIS A 188 -7.78 4.53 9.20
N LEU A 189 -6.59 5.11 9.36
CA LEU A 189 -5.40 4.71 8.63
C LEU A 189 -4.34 4.14 9.58
N THR A 190 -3.79 3.00 9.22
CA THR A 190 -2.60 2.45 9.88
C THR A 190 -1.47 2.34 8.87
N LEU A 191 -0.32 2.95 9.18
CA LEU A 191 0.87 2.96 8.34
C LEU A 191 1.96 2.04 8.93
N PRO A 192 1.96 0.75 8.65
CA PRO A 192 3.14 -0.05 8.90
C PRO A 192 4.23 0.33 7.88
N THR A 193 5.33 0.85 8.38
CA THR A 193 6.51 1.18 7.59
C THR A 193 7.57 0.11 7.76
N ILE A 194 8.21 -0.30 6.67
CA ILE A 194 9.18 -1.37 6.65
C ILE A 194 10.52 -0.80 6.22
N CYS A 195 11.48 -0.79 7.14
CA CYS A 195 12.87 -0.41 6.86
C CYS A 195 13.74 -1.65 6.69
N SER A 196 14.63 -1.63 5.70
CA SER A 196 15.73 -2.58 5.58
C SER A 196 17.02 -1.92 6.05
N VAL A 197 17.71 -2.55 6.97
CA VAL A 197 19.06 -2.14 7.41
C VAL A 197 20.08 -3.04 6.76
#